data_60a27078493993a9711625cc5a478080
#
_entry.id   60a27078493993a9711625cc5a478080
#
_cell.length_a   1.000
_cell.length_b   1.000
_cell.length_c   1.000
_cell.angle_alpha   90.00
_cell.angle_beta   90.00
_cell.angle_gamma   90.00
#
_symmetry.space_group_name_H-M   'P 1'
#
loop_
_entity.id
_entity.type
_entity.pdbx_description
1 polymer ?
#
loop_
_entity_poly.entity_id
_entity_poly.type
_entity_poly.pdbx_seq_one_letter_code
_entity_poly.pdbx_strand_id
1 'polypeptide(L)'
;MPERLHRYQLNGDLHFLTFSCFQRRPYLGGAAIRNLLENALERIRRRYEFAVLGYVVMPEHVHMLVSEPKVGKLDRAIQALKLSVSVRQQKRPFWQARYYDFNVYSSAKRTEKLRYIHRNPVARGLVEKPEDWAWSSFRHYATGVVQTVEIESFWISWRREPRMHPSQVSEARPGPPRQL
;
A
#
# COMPACT_ATOMS: atom_id res chain seq x y z
N MET A 1 30.05 -0.88 8.18
CA MET A 1 29.35 0.14 7.37
C MET A 1 28.04 -0.47 6.92
N PRO A 2 26.87 0.07 7.27
CA PRO A 2 25.64 -0.43 6.69
C PRO A 2 25.65 -0.09 5.20
N GLU A 3 25.45 -1.09 4.35
CA GLU A 3 25.32 -0.93 2.91
C GLU A 3 24.28 0.16 2.62
N ARG A 4 24.67 1.14 1.81
CA ARG A 4 23.76 2.13 1.26
C ARG A 4 22.72 1.38 0.43
N LEU A 5 21.49 1.33 0.88
CA LEU A 5 20.35 0.91 0.07
C LEU A 5 20.35 1.72 -1.24
N HIS A 6 20.77 1.08 -2.33
CA HIS A 6 20.65 1.66 -3.66
C HIS A 6 19.17 1.66 -4.02
N ARG A 7 18.60 2.85 -4.16
CA ARG A 7 17.24 3.03 -4.70
C ARG A 7 17.35 3.07 -6.22
N TYR A 8 16.92 1.99 -6.85
CA TYR A 8 16.77 1.93 -8.29
C TYR A 8 15.40 2.51 -8.67
N GLN A 9 15.32 3.81 -8.84
CA GLN A 9 14.16 4.50 -9.38
C GLN A 9 14.39 4.64 -10.88
N LEU A 10 13.39 4.28 -11.70
CA LEU A 10 13.31 4.42 -13.16
C LEU A 10 13.26 3.09 -13.95
N ASN A 11 13.15 1.93 -13.31
CA ASN A 11 13.08 0.64 -14.03
C ASN A 11 11.65 0.10 -14.21
N GLY A 12 10.60 0.84 -13.80
CA GLY A 12 9.21 0.35 -13.82
C GLY A 12 8.92 -0.74 -12.78
N ASP A 13 9.82 -0.93 -11.81
CA ASP A 13 9.68 -1.91 -10.74
C ASP A 13 8.67 -1.47 -9.69
N LEU A 14 8.18 -2.44 -8.91
CA LEU A 14 7.41 -2.17 -7.72
C LEU A 14 8.34 -1.92 -6.54
N HIS A 15 7.91 -1.07 -5.63
CA HIS A 15 8.62 -0.72 -4.41
C HIS A 15 7.86 -1.21 -3.18
N PHE A 16 8.49 -2.04 -2.38
CA PHE A 16 8.02 -2.36 -1.04
C PHE A 16 8.63 -1.37 -0.06
N LEU A 17 7.79 -0.52 0.51
CA LEU A 17 8.19 0.57 1.40
C LEU A 17 7.80 0.28 2.84
N THR A 18 8.67 0.68 3.77
CA THR A 18 8.35 0.74 5.19
C THR A 18 8.83 2.05 5.77
N PHE A 19 7.94 2.81 6.37
CA PHE A 19 8.28 4.00 7.14
C PHE A 19 7.62 3.98 8.52
N SER A 20 8.36 4.42 9.53
CA SER A 20 7.96 4.29 10.92
C SER A 20 7.80 5.64 11.59
N CYS A 21 6.97 5.69 12.60
CA CYS A 21 6.93 6.78 13.56
C CYS A 21 8.27 6.92 14.29
N PHE A 22 8.56 8.11 14.78
CA PHE A 22 9.79 8.39 15.51
C PHE A 22 9.95 7.45 16.71
N GLN A 23 11.11 6.82 16.83
CA GLN A 23 11.42 5.81 17.84
C GLN A 23 10.39 4.66 17.89
N ARG A 24 9.70 4.37 16.79
CA ARG A 24 8.63 3.36 16.70
C ARG A 24 7.52 3.56 17.73
N ARG A 25 7.28 4.78 18.16
CA ARG A 25 6.17 5.10 19.06
C ARG A 25 4.84 4.93 18.34
N PRO A 26 3.76 4.47 19.01
CA PRO A 26 2.47 4.16 18.36
C PRO A 26 1.66 5.42 18.06
N TYR A 27 2.24 6.36 17.32
CA TYR A 27 1.58 7.63 16.97
C TYR A 27 0.40 7.45 16.01
N LEU A 28 0.34 6.30 15.31
CA LEU A 28 -0.79 5.89 14.47
C LEU A 28 -1.78 4.98 15.22
N GLY A 29 -1.75 4.94 16.55
CA GLY A 29 -2.58 4.04 17.36
C GLY A 29 -4.07 4.33 17.32
N GLY A 30 -4.49 5.57 17.04
CA GLY A 30 -5.90 5.97 16.96
C GLY A 30 -6.51 5.76 15.57
N ALA A 31 -7.82 5.46 15.50
CA ALA A 31 -8.55 5.31 14.23
C ALA A 31 -8.52 6.59 13.38
N ALA A 32 -8.73 7.75 14.01
CA ALA A 32 -8.78 9.03 13.30
C ALA A 32 -7.49 9.35 12.53
N ILE A 33 -6.33 9.07 13.11
CA ILE A 33 -5.04 9.33 12.45
C ILE A 33 -4.75 8.33 11.34
N ARG A 34 -5.19 7.06 11.47
CA ARG A 34 -5.11 6.09 10.41
C ARG A 34 -5.99 6.45 9.23
N ASN A 35 -7.22 6.90 9.48
CA ASN A 35 -8.11 7.43 8.44
C ASN A 35 -7.51 8.67 7.74
N LEU A 36 -6.90 9.56 8.51
CA LEU A 36 -6.18 10.71 7.97
C LEU A 36 -5.04 10.28 7.02
N LEU A 37 -4.30 9.24 7.40
CA LEU A 37 -3.21 8.70 6.57
C LEU A 37 -3.74 8.07 5.28
N GLU A 38 -4.80 7.27 5.33
CA GLU A 38 -5.42 6.68 4.14
C GLU A 38 -5.94 7.76 3.17
N ASN A 39 -6.63 8.78 3.68
CA ASN A 39 -7.08 9.90 2.87
C ASN A 39 -5.90 10.68 2.26
N ALA A 40 -4.82 10.85 3.01
CA ALA A 40 -3.61 11.49 2.50
C ALA A 40 -2.94 10.62 1.42
N LEU A 41 -2.86 9.31 1.63
CA LEU A 41 -2.29 8.36 0.67
C LEU A 41 -3.05 8.40 -0.66
N GLU A 42 -4.39 8.35 -0.63
CA GLU A 42 -5.19 8.40 -1.85
C GLU A 42 -4.98 9.72 -2.61
N ARG A 43 -4.93 10.85 -1.91
CA ARG A 43 -4.67 12.16 -2.53
C ARG A 43 -3.27 12.24 -3.14
N ILE A 44 -2.25 11.72 -2.45
CA ILE A 44 -0.86 11.73 -2.92
C ILE A 44 -0.70 10.75 -4.09
N ARG A 45 -1.31 9.57 -4.03
CA ARG A 45 -1.32 8.60 -5.13
C ARG A 45 -1.82 9.24 -6.43
N ARG A 46 -2.95 9.94 -6.36
CA ARG A 46 -3.51 10.65 -7.52
C ARG A 46 -2.60 11.77 -8.02
N ARG A 47 -2.06 12.57 -7.10
CA ARG A 47 -1.19 13.71 -7.46
C ARG A 47 0.10 13.30 -8.16
N TYR A 48 0.70 12.20 -7.73
CA TYR A 48 1.96 11.70 -8.28
C TYR A 48 1.77 10.57 -9.29
N GLU A 49 0.54 10.17 -9.53
CA GLU A 49 0.14 9.12 -10.50
C GLU A 49 0.89 7.81 -10.31
N PHE A 50 0.85 7.26 -9.10
CA PHE A 50 1.37 5.92 -8.83
C PHE A 50 0.26 4.96 -8.42
N ALA A 51 0.46 3.67 -8.70
CA ALA A 51 -0.42 2.60 -8.26
C ALA A 51 -0.06 2.13 -6.85
N VAL A 52 -1.07 1.90 -6.01
CA VAL A 52 -0.94 1.19 -4.75
C VAL A 52 -1.44 -0.24 -4.96
N LEU A 53 -0.56 -1.22 -4.82
CA LEU A 53 -0.92 -2.64 -4.93
C LEU A 53 -1.32 -3.23 -3.58
N GLY A 54 -0.80 -2.69 -2.50
CA GLY A 54 -1.16 -3.10 -1.16
C GLY A 54 -0.60 -2.17 -0.09
N TYR A 55 -1.28 -2.12 1.05
CA TYR A 55 -0.80 -1.38 2.21
C TYR A 55 -1.39 -1.93 3.51
N VAL A 56 -0.75 -1.58 4.60
CA VAL A 56 -1.26 -1.70 5.97
C VAL A 56 -0.73 -0.57 6.83
N VAL A 57 -1.62 0.05 7.60
CA VAL A 57 -1.27 1.07 8.59
C VAL A 57 -1.26 0.43 9.97
N MET A 58 -0.06 0.23 10.51
CA MET A 58 0.16 -0.30 11.86
C MET A 58 0.22 0.84 12.88
N PRO A 59 0.13 0.58 14.19
CA PRO A 59 0.19 1.64 15.19
C PRO A 59 1.47 2.50 15.15
N GLU A 60 2.61 1.94 14.76
CA GLU A 60 3.92 2.59 14.78
C GLU A 60 4.63 2.65 13.42
N HIS A 61 4.05 2.07 12.36
CA HIS A 61 4.65 2.07 11.02
C HIS A 61 3.62 1.78 9.93
N VAL A 62 4.04 1.95 8.68
CA VAL A 62 3.25 1.66 7.48
C VAL A 62 4.08 0.78 6.57
N HIS A 63 3.47 -0.26 6.02
CA HIS A 63 3.99 -0.99 4.87
C HIS A 63 3.16 -0.68 3.64
N MET A 64 3.81 -0.51 2.50
CA MET A 64 3.15 -0.29 1.22
C MET A 64 3.88 -1.02 0.11
N LEU A 65 3.13 -1.52 -0.87
CA LEU A 65 3.63 -1.98 -2.16
C LEU A 65 3.08 -1.07 -3.23
N VAL A 66 3.94 -0.34 -3.92
CA VAL A 66 3.57 0.72 -4.86
C VAL A 66 4.38 0.64 -6.16
N SER A 67 3.84 1.20 -7.23
CA SER A 67 4.61 1.43 -8.46
C SER A 67 5.45 2.72 -8.35
N GLU A 68 6.36 2.91 -9.29
CA GLU A 68 6.97 4.22 -9.50
C GLU A 68 5.91 5.26 -9.89
N PRO A 69 6.05 6.52 -9.44
CA PRO A 69 5.16 7.59 -9.87
C PRO A 69 5.45 8.02 -11.31
N LYS A 70 4.40 8.36 -12.06
CA LYS A 70 4.52 8.96 -13.39
C LYS A 70 4.88 10.44 -13.30
N VAL A 71 4.53 11.10 -12.21
CA VAL A 71 4.80 12.52 -11.95
C VAL A 71 5.76 12.63 -10.78
N GLY A 72 6.92 13.23 -10.99
CA GLY A 72 7.93 13.45 -9.97
C GLY A 72 8.69 12.18 -9.57
N LYS A 73 9.12 12.11 -8.31
CA LYS A 73 9.90 11.02 -7.75
C LYS A 73 9.23 10.40 -6.55
N LEU A 74 9.45 9.10 -6.32
CA LEU A 74 8.84 8.35 -5.22
C LEU A 74 9.22 8.94 -3.84
N ASP A 75 10.46 9.35 -3.65
CA ASP A 75 10.90 9.98 -2.40
C ASP A 75 10.12 11.26 -2.08
N ARG A 76 9.80 12.07 -3.10
CA ARG A 76 8.98 13.28 -2.97
C ARG A 76 7.52 12.94 -2.63
N ALA A 77 6.97 11.92 -3.26
CA ALA A 77 5.62 11.44 -2.95
C ALA A 77 5.52 10.96 -1.49
N ILE A 78 6.48 10.16 -1.03
CA ILE A 78 6.52 9.67 0.35
C ILE A 78 6.77 10.82 1.35
N GLN A 79 7.63 11.77 1.02
CA GLN A 79 7.82 12.97 1.84
C GLN A 79 6.52 13.77 1.97
N ALA A 80 5.79 13.99 0.87
CA ALA A 80 4.52 14.70 0.87
C ALA A 80 3.46 13.97 1.68
N LEU A 81 3.39 12.63 1.60
CA LEU A 81 2.51 11.79 2.42
C LEU A 81 2.81 11.98 3.91
N LYS A 82 4.07 11.79 4.30
CA LYS A 82 4.52 11.93 5.69
C LYS A 82 4.22 13.33 6.24
N LEU A 83 4.47 14.38 5.45
CA LEU A 83 4.19 15.77 5.82
C LEU A 83 2.69 16.00 6.01
N SER A 84 1.84 15.50 5.09
CA SER A 84 0.37 15.65 5.15
C SER A 84 -0.23 15.14 6.46
N VAL A 85 0.38 14.14 7.07
CA VAL A 85 -0.03 13.61 8.38
C VAL A 85 0.58 14.41 9.51
N SER A 86 1.91 14.62 9.48
CA SER A 86 2.64 15.21 10.61
C SER A 86 2.29 16.66 10.90
N VAL A 87 1.94 17.47 9.88
CA VAL A 87 1.56 18.89 10.09
C VAL A 87 0.31 19.06 10.95
N ARG A 88 -0.55 18.04 11.00
CA ARG A 88 -1.78 18.01 11.79
C ARG A 88 -1.59 17.44 13.19
N GLN A 89 -0.34 17.07 13.55
CA GLN A 89 -0.01 16.48 14.83
C GLN A 89 0.85 17.42 15.66
N GLN A 90 0.65 17.41 16.98
CA GLN A 90 1.47 18.20 17.92
C GLN A 90 2.82 17.54 18.21
N LYS A 91 2.95 16.22 17.99
CA LYS A 91 4.16 15.45 18.28
C LYS A 91 5.25 15.71 17.25
N ARG A 92 6.43 16.11 17.72
CA ARG A 92 7.60 16.42 16.89
C ARG A 92 8.86 15.77 17.47
N PRO A 93 9.68 15.10 16.70
CA PRO A 93 9.42 14.63 15.33
C PRO A 93 8.35 13.54 15.32
N PHE A 94 7.51 13.49 14.27
CA PHE A 94 6.46 12.48 14.15
C PHE A 94 6.98 11.20 13.48
N TRP A 95 7.78 11.34 12.43
CA TRP A 95 8.31 10.25 11.62
C TRP A 95 9.82 10.07 11.82
N GLN A 96 10.29 8.84 11.65
CA GLN A 96 11.69 8.58 11.35
C GLN A 96 12.07 9.28 10.05
N ALA A 97 13.30 9.83 9.99
CA ALA A 97 13.76 10.56 8.81
C ALA A 97 13.82 9.66 7.58
N ARG A 98 14.40 8.46 7.74
CA ARG A 98 14.58 7.49 6.66
C ARG A 98 13.41 6.51 6.57
N TYR A 99 13.22 5.92 5.40
CA TYR A 99 12.32 4.80 5.15
C TYR A 99 13.07 3.69 4.43
N TYR A 100 12.58 2.46 4.59
CA TYR A 100 13.07 1.29 3.87
C TYR A 100 12.39 1.22 2.52
N ASP A 101 13.18 0.93 1.47
CA ASP A 101 12.71 0.78 0.09
C ASP A 101 13.39 -0.45 -0.51
N PHE A 102 12.59 -1.39 -0.97
CA PHE A 102 13.03 -2.64 -1.58
C PHE A 102 12.35 -2.82 -2.93
N ASN A 103 13.13 -2.92 -4.01
CA ASN A 103 12.62 -3.17 -5.35
C ASN A 103 12.06 -4.59 -5.48
N VAL A 104 10.85 -4.70 -6.01
CA VAL A 104 10.13 -5.95 -6.22
C VAL A 104 9.98 -6.19 -7.71
N TYR A 105 10.79 -7.07 -8.26
CA TYR A 105 10.92 -7.33 -9.71
C TYR A 105 10.34 -8.68 -10.15
N SER A 106 9.74 -9.47 -9.26
CA SER A 106 9.12 -10.74 -9.63
C SER A 106 7.72 -10.89 -9.06
N SER A 107 6.86 -11.66 -9.76
CA SER A 107 5.51 -11.97 -9.29
C SER A 107 5.52 -12.75 -7.97
N ALA A 108 6.48 -13.63 -7.77
CA ALA A 108 6.66 -14.36 -6.52
C ALA A 108 6.97 -13.42 -5.35
N LYS A 109 7.89 -12.45 -5.54
CA LYS A 109 8.20 -11.44 -4.53
C LYS A 109 7.03 -10.50 -4.27
N ARG A 110 6.26 -10.14 -5.30
CA ARG A 110 5.03 -9.36 -5.14
C ARG A 110 4.04 -10.07 -4.24
N THR A 111 3.77 -11.35 -4.49
CA THR A 111 2.87 -12.17 -3.68
C THR A 111 3.37 -12.31 -2.24
N GLU A 112 4.67 -12.55 -2.05
CA GLU A 112 5.30 -12.60 -0.72
C GLU A 112 5.08 -11.30 0.07
N LYS A 113 5.31 -10.14 -0.58
CA LYS A 113 5.14 -8.83 0.07
C LYS A 113 3.68 -8.50 0.38
N LEU A 114 2.73 -8.85 -0.49
CA LEU A 114 1.31 -8.71 -0.22
C LEU A 114 0.86 -9.57 0.96
N ARG A 115 1.28 -10.84 1.02
CA ARG A 115 1.02 -11.71 2.18
C ARG A 115 1.59 -11.11 3.46
N TYR A 116 2.82 -10.64 3.42
CA TYR A 116 3.46 -10.00 4.57
C TYR A 116 2.66 -8.79 5.06
N ILE A 117 2.27 -7.89 4.14
CA ILE A 117 1.44 -6.72 4.43
C ILE A 117 0.14 -7.15 5.14
N HIS A 118 -0.59 -8.09 4.55
CA HIS A 118 -1.92 -8.48 5.00
C HIS A 118 -1.90 -9.26 6.32
N ARG A 119 -0.86 -10.05 6.58
CA ARG A 119 -0.73 -10.83 7.82
C ARG A 119 -0.10 -10.06 8.97
N ASN A 120 0.46 -8.89 8.72
CA ASN A 120 1.19 -8.11 9.71
C ASN A 120 0.36 -7.82 10.98
N PRO A 121 -0.93 -7.39 10.91
CA PRO A 121 -1.75 -7.14 12.10
C PRO A 121 -1.97 -8.39 12.94
N VAL A 122 -2.17 -9.55 12.32
CA VAL A 122 -2.32 -10.85 13.02
C VAL A 122 -0.99 -11.28 13.63
N ALA A 123 0.10 -11.19 12.88
CA ALA A 123 1.43 -11.55 13.36
C ALA A 123 1.88 -10.68 14.56
N ARG A 124 1.35 -9.46 14.66
CA ARG A 124 1.58 -8.55 15.79
C ARG A 124 0.55 -8.67 16.91
N GLY A 125 -0.39 -9.59 16.82
CA GLY A 125 -1.41 -9.85 17.83
C GLY A 125 -2.43 -8.71 18.01
N LEU A 126 -2.61 -7.87 16.98
CA LEU A 126 -3.58 -6.76 17.04
C LEU A 126 -5.00 -7.19 16.72
N VAL A 127 -5.15 -8.23 15.92
CA VAL A 127 -6.41 -8.87 15.54
C VAL A 127 -6.18 -10.37 15.36
N GLU A 128 -7.26 -11.15 15.39
CA GLU A 128 -7.19 -12.60 15.16
C GLU A 128 -7.15 -12.95 13.65
N LYS A 129 -7.84 -12.16 12.84
CA LYS A 129 -7.95 -12.37 11.39
C LYS A 129 -7.59 -11.10 10.61
N PRO A 130 -7.00 -11.21 9.41
CA PRO A 130 -6.62 -10.05 8.60
C PRO A 130 -7.79 -9.13 8.25
N GLU A 131 -8.99 -9.69 8.05
CA GLU A 131 -10.22 -8.94 7.75
C GLU A 131 -10.67 -8.03 8.88
N ASP A 132 -10.27 -8.27 10.11
CA ASP A 132 -10.62 -7.48 11.28
C ASP A 132 -9.81 -6.18 11.38
N TRP A 133 -8.72 -6.08 10.60
CA TRP A 133 -7.91 -4.85 10.54
C TRP A 133 -8.38 -3.93 9.41
N ALA A 134 -9.15 -2.90 9.75
CA ALA A 134 -9.79 -2.01 8.77
C ALA A 134 -8.79 -1.23 7.89
N TRP A 135 -7.62 -0.88 8.41
CA TRP A 135 -6.60 -0.05 7.74
C TRP A 135 -5.59 -0.90 6.97
N SER A 136 -6.10 -1.71 6.07
CA SER A 136 -5.33 -2.62 5.23
C SER A 136 -6.05 -2.84 3.91
N SER A 137 -5.29 -3.08 2.86
CA SER A 137 -5.81 -3.49 1.55
C SER A 137 -6.38 -4.91 1.53
N PHE A 138 -6.32 -5.68 2.63
CA PHE A 138 -6.76 -7.07 2.67
C PHE A 138 -8.21 -7.25 2.22
N ARG A 139 -9.15 -6.42 2.72
CA ARG A 139 -10.58 -6.52 2.37
C ARG A 139 -10.83 -6.36 0.87
N HIS A 140 -10.06 -5.48 0.20
CA HIS A 140 -10.14 -5.34 -1.24
C HIS A 140 -9.78 -6.66 -1.95
N TYR A 141 -8.72 -7.32 -1.53
CA TYR A 141 -8.31 -8.61 -2.11
C TYR A 141 -9.29 -9.74 -1.80
N ALA A 142 -9.87 -9.77 -0.62
CA ALA A 142 -10.82 -10.79 -0.20
C ALA A 142 -12.19 -10.65 -0.88
N THR A 143 -12.67 -9.42 -1.11
CA THR A 143 -14.07 -9.15 -1.49
C THR A 143 -14.23 -8.30 -2.75
N GLY A 144 -13.16 -7.71 -3.27
CA GLY A 144 -13.20 -6.74 -4.37
C GLY A 144 -13.84 -5.39 -4.02
N VAL A 145 -14.08 -5.12 -2.73
CA VAL A 145 -14.69 -3.86 -2.29
C VAL A 145 -13.74 -2.69 -2.51
N VAL A 146 -14.29 -1.56 -2.93
CA VAL A 146 -13.55 -0.30 -3.02
C VAL A 146 -13.41 0.29 -1.62
N GLN A 147 -12.18 0.61 -1.25
CA GLN A 147 -11.84 1.26 0.03
C GLN A 147 -11.40 2.71 -0.20
N THR A 148 -11.00 3.41 0.87
CA THR A 148 -10.50 4.80 0.81
C THR A 148 -9.35 4.96 -0.19
N VAL A 149 -8.39 4.02 -0.18
CA VAL A 149 -7.28 3.98 -1.12
C VAL A 149 -7.62 3.03 -2.27
N GLU A 150 -7.56 3.52 -3.50
CA GLU A 150 -7.75 2.67 -4.68
C GLU A 150 -6.57 1.72 -4.84
N ILE A 151 -6.87 0.42 -4.90
CA ILE A 151 -5.88 -0.64 -5.04
C ILE A 151 -5.82 -1.11 -6.48
N GLU A 152 -4.63 -1.03 -7.10
CA GLU A 152 -4.40 -1.63 -8.41
C GLU A 152 -4.27 -3.15 -8.27
N SER A 153 -5.30 -3.86 -8.67
CA SER A 153 -5.42 -5.31 -8.53
C SER A 153 -6.16 -5.89 -9.72
N PHE A 154 -6.22 -7.23 -9.77
CA PHE A 154 -7.04 -7.94 -10.77
C PHE A 154 -8.50 -7.45 -10.78
N TRP A 155 -9.10 -7.17 -9.63
CA TRP A 155 -10.47 -6.67 -9.52
C TRP A 155 -10.68 -5.34 -10.23
N ILE A 156 -9.70 -4.43 -10.14
CA ILE A 156 -9.77 -3.12 -10.82
C ILE A 156 -9.52 -3.27 -12.31
N SER A 157 -8.53 -4.05 -12.72
CA SER A 157 -8.25 -4.32 -14.12
C SER A 157 -9.47 -4.94 -14.82
N TRP A 158 -10.10 -5.93 -14.17
CA TRP A 158 -11.31 -6.57 -14.71
C TRP A 158 -12.49 -5.59 -14.83
N ARG A 159 -12.66 -4.64 -13.91
CA ARG A 159 -13.71 -3.61 -14.00
C ARG A 159 -13.44 -2.57 -15.10
N ARG A 160 -12.19 -2.29 -15.41
CA ARG A 160 -11.78 -1.32 -16.45
C ARG A 160 -11.82 -1.91 -17.85
N GLU A 161 -11.80 -3.24 -18.00
CA GLU A 161 -11.97 -3.90 -19.29
C GLU A 161 -13.38 -3.62 -19.82
N PRO A 162 -13.54 -3.17 -21.11
CA PRO A 162 -14.86 -3.06 -21.73
C PRO A 162 -15.55 -4.42 -21.65
N ARG A 163 -16.79 -4.47 -21.16
CA ARG A 163 -17.58 -5.69 -21.18
C ARG A 163 -17.82 -6.07 -22.63
N MET A 164 -17.18 -7.12 -23.10
CA MET A 164 -17.47 -7.69 -24.42
C MET A 164 -18.93 -8.12 -24.45
N HIS A 165 -19.63 -7.80 -25.55
CA HIS A 165 -21.00 -8.20 -25.75
C HIS A 165 -21.11 -9.73 -25.66
N PRO A 166 -22.20 -10.31 -25.09
CA PRO A 166 -22.34 -11.76 -24.86
C PRO A 166 -22.16 -12.63 -26.12
N SER A 167 -22.34 -12.09 -27.32
CA SER A 167 -22.15 -12.77 -28.59
C SER A 167 -20.70 -13.10 -28.98
N GLN A 168 -19.71 -12.69 -28.20
CA GLN A 168 -18.29 -12.95 -28.44
C GLN A 168 -17.62 -13.87 -27.41
N VAL A 169 -18.37 -14.43 -26.47
CA VAL A 169 -17.83 -15.30 -25.43
C VAL A 169 -17.93 -16.75 -25.90
N SER A 170 -16.93 -17.24 -26.58
CA SER A 170 -16.84 -18.66 -26.96
C SER A 170 -15.90 -19.49 -26.06
N GLU A 171 -15.45 -18.96 -24.95
CA GLU A 171 -14.75 -19.76 -23.92
C GLU A 171 -14.87 -19.09 -22.55
N ALA A 172 -15.27 -19.86 -21.53
CA ALA A 172 -15.37 -19.39 -20.16
C ALA A 172 -13.98 -18.97 -19.65
N ARG A 173 -13.74 -17.66 -19.45
CA ARG A 173 -12.55 -17.18 -18.75
C ARG A 173 -12.62 -17.69 -17.31
N PRO A 174 -11.53 -18.25 -16.77
CA PRO A 174 -11.48 -18.65 -15.37
C PRO A 174 -11.78 -17.43 -14.49
N GLY A 175 -12.60 -17.65 -13.48
CA GLY A 175 -12.88 -16.64 -12.45
C GLY A 175 -11.58 -16.19 -11.76
N PRO A 176 -11.63 -15.10 -10.98
CA PRO A 176 -10.45 -14.58 -10.30
C PRO A 176 -9.78 -15.69 -9.47
N PRO A 177 -8.45 -15.82 -9.51
CA PRO A 177 -7.76 -16.78 -8.70
C PRO A 177 -8.10 -16.54 -7.23
N ARG A 178 -8.44 -17.60 -6.49
CA ARG A 178 -8.59 -17.53 -5.04
C ARG A 178 -7.26 -17.06 -4.46
N GLN A 179 -7.20 -15.79 -4.12
CA GLN A 179 -6.03 -15.21 -3.49
C GLN A 179 -6.16 -15.39 -1.98
N LEU A 180 -5.14 -15.95 -1.44
CA LEU A 180 -4.92 -16.28 -0.03
C LEU A 180 -4.85 -15.05 0.87
#